data_997b1d4ef3c0e09c9951f2afcae8d232
#
_entry.id   997b1d4ef3c0e09c9951f2afcae8d232
#
_cell.length_a   1.000
_cell.length_b   1.000
_cell.length_c   1.000
_cell.angle_alpha   90.00
_cell.angle_beta   90.00
_cell.angle_gamma   90.00
#
_symmetry.space_group_name_H-M   'P 1'
#
loop_
_entity.id
_entity.type
_entity.pdbx_description
1 polymer ?
#
loop_
_entity_poly.entity_id
_entity_poly.type
_entity_poly.pdbx_seq_one_letter_code
_entity_poly.pdbx_strand_id
1 'polypeptide(L)'
;MYFSSVIDRPAYCKRHVVKLGRLRDDLARARNTPNLVYITPDLCHDGHDASCADGGPGGLKAVNAWMKRWVPRILRSTAYRRDGVLVITADESDGPQSDATACCGEGASANSPMPGIVGPGGGRIGALVLSRYVKPNTWSTTPYNHYSLLGSIEEIFRLRKLGYARTAGLDTFGLDVYNSGWNE
;
A
#
# COMPACT_ATOMS: atom_id res chain seq x y z
N MET A 1 -7.98 -11.50 -3.28
CA MET A 1 -6.68 -11.64 -3.97
C MET A 1 -6.88 -12.46 -5.22
N TYR A 2 -6.46 -11.95 -6.38
CA TYR A 2 -6.86 -12.49 -7.69
C TYR A 2 -5.66 -12.88 -8.57
N PHE A 3 -4.45 -12.92 -8.00
CA PHE A 3 -3.26 -13.30 -8.76
C PHE A 3 -3.19 -14.83 -8.93
N SER A 4 -3.31 -15.33 -10.16
CA SER A 4 -3.24 -16.77 -10.47
C SER A 4 -1.96 -17.43 -9.94
N SER A 5 -0.83 -16.72 -9.98
CA SER A 5 0.43 -17.19 -9.37
C SER A 5 0.33 -17.51 -7.86
N VAL A 6 -0.71 -17.01 -7.20
CA VAL A 6 -1.00 -17.26 -5.78
C VAL A 6 -2.19 -18.20 -5.62
N ILE A 7 -3.34 -17.89 -6.27
CA ILE A 7 -4.58 -18.65 -6.06
C ILE A 7 -4.54 -20.05 -6.66
N ASP A 8 -3.85 -20.24 -7.79
CA ASP A 8 -3.69 -21.54 -8.45
C ASP A 8 -2.68 -22.47 -7.73
N ARG A 9 -2.11 -21.98 -6.63
CA ARG A 9 -1.17 -22.73 -5.78
C ARG A 9 -1.67 -22.77 -4.33
N PRO A 10 -2.65 -23.61 -3.97
CA PRO A 10 -3.35 -23.56 -2.68
C PRO A 10 -2.43 -23.62 -1.46
N ALA A 11 -1.40 -24.46 -1.48
CA ALA A 11 -0.42 -24.55 -0.38
C ALA A 11 0.41 -23.26 -0.23
N TYR A 12 0.74 -22.59 -1.33
CA TYR A 12 1.41 -21.31 -1.32
C TYR A 12 0.48 -20.20 -0.82
N CYS A 13 -0.73 -20.13 -1.37
CA CYS A 13 -1.76 -19.20 -0.95
C CYS A 13 -2.02 -19.30 0.57
N LYS A 14 -2.29 -20.48 1.09
CA LYS A 14 -2.54 -20.72 2.53
C LYS A 14 -1.39 -20.27 3.44
N ARG A 15 -0.16 -20.31 2.95
CA ARG A 15 1.03 -19.89 3.70
C ARG A 15 1.24 -18.38 3.70
N HIS A 16 0.88 -17.69 2.61
CA HIS A 16 1.17 -16.26 2.41
C HIS A 16 -0.03 -15.34 2.57
N VAL A 17 -1.26 -15.86 2.42
CA VAL A 17 -2.50 -15.11 2.64
C VAL A 17 -3.12 -15.56 3.96
N VAL A 18 -2.92 -14.76 4.98
CA VAL A 18 -3.25 -15.12 6.36
C VAL A 18 -4.15 -14.05 7.01
N LYS A 19 -4.86 -14.43 8.06
CA LYS A 19 -5.68 -13.48 8.82
C LYS A 19 -4.80 -12.46 9.54
N LEU A 20 -5.29 -11.22 9.67
CA LEU A 20 -4.60 -10.10 10.35
C LEU A 20 -4.10 -10.44 11.76
N GLY A 21 -4.78 -11.34 12.48
CA GLY A 21 -4.35 -11.79 13.81
C GLY A 21 -2.91 -12.33 13.83
N ARG A 22 -2.45 -12.94 12.72
CA ARG A 22 -1.08 -13.42 12.55
C ARG A 22 -0.02 -12.34 12.66
N LEU A 23 -0.36 -11.10 12.29
CA LEU A 23 0.56 -9.96 12.34
C LEU A 23 1.18 -9.74 13.73
N ARG A 24 0.45 -10.06 14.81
CA ARG A 24 1.00 -9.97 16.19
C ARG A 24 2.21 -10.87 16.38
N ASP A 25 2.10 -12.11 15.91
CA ASP A 25 3.16 -13.11 16.06
C ASP A 25 4.35 -12.75 15.15
N ASP A 26 4.05 -12.27 13.95
CA ASP A 26 5.06 -11.84 12.99
C ASP A 26 5.83 -10.61 13.52
N LEU A 27 5.19 -9.65 14.16
CA LEU A 27 5.82 -8.47 14.75
C LEU A 27 6.53 -8.74 16.08
N ALA A 28 6.30 -9.87 16.74
CA ALA A 28 6.88 -10.18 18.04
C ALA A 28 8.41 -10.28 18.03
N ARG A 29 8.99 -10.70 16.90
CA ARG A 29 10.44 -10.82 16.71
C ARG A 29 10.82 -10.46 15.27
N ALA A 30 11.90 -9.69 15.09
CA ALA A 30 12.35 -9.27 13.75
C ALA A 30 12.55 -10.45 12.78
N ARG A 31 13.07 -11.58 13.25
CA ARG A 31 13.27 -12.78 12.41
C ARG A 31 11.98 -13.44 11.93
N ASN A 32 10.85 -13.14 12.55
CA ASN A 32 9.55 -13.68 12.19
C ASN A 32 8.80 -12.75 11.22
N THR A 33 9.19 -11.46 11.22
CA THR A 33 8.53 -10.45 10.38
C THR A 33 8.92 -10.69 8.92
N PRO A 34 7.97 -10.94 8.02
CA PRO A 34 8.27 -11.01 6.58
C PRO A 34 8.85 -9.69 6.07
N ASN A 35 9.71 -9.79 5.05
CA ASN A 35 10.33 -8.59 4.45
C ASN A 35 9.28 -7.66 3.80
N LEU A 36 8.22 -8.22 3.23
CA LEU A 36 7.07 -7.47 2.70
C LEU A 36 5.78 -7.98 3.35
N VAL A 37 5.02 -7.08 3.92
CA VAL A 37 3.69 -7.35 4.49
C VAL A 37 2.69 -6.40 3.82
N TYR A 38 1.72 -6.97 3.11
CA TYR A 38 0.60 -6.23 2.52
C TYR A 38 -0.63 -6.43 3.40
N ILE A 39 -1.17 -5.35 3.93
CA ILE A 39 -2.30 -5.40 4.86
C ILE A 39 -3.51 -4.75 4.20
N THR A 40 -4.57 -5.53 4.01
CA THR A 40 -5.87 -5.04 3.57
C THR A 40 -6.85 -5.26 4.73
N PRO A 41 -7.36 -4.20 5.37
CA PRO A 41 -8.47 -4.31 6.31
C PRO A 41 -9.73 -4.86 5.61
N ASP A 42 -10.73 -5.25 6.39
CA ASP A 42 -12.05 -5.58 5.85
C ASP A 42 -12.83 -4.30 5.47
N LEU A 43 -13.90 -4.45 4.72
CA LEU A 43 -14.72 -3.34 4.19
C LEU A 43 -15.25 -2.37 5.27
N CYS A 44 -15.35 -2.84 6.52
CA CYS A 44 -15.71 -1.99 7.65
C CYS A 44 -14.58 -1.07 8.09
N HIS A 45 -13.31 -1.48 7.90
CA HIS A 45 -12.15 -0.83 8.47
C HIS A 45 -11.18 -0.24 7.41
N ASP A 46 -11.46 -0.42 6.13
CA ASP A 46 -10.67 0.14 5.02
C ASP A 46 -11.16 1.51 4.55
N GLY A 47 -12.38 1.89 4.93
CA GLY A 47 -13.03 3.15 4.56
C GLY A 47 -14.19 2.98 3.58
N HIS A 48 -14.37 1.78 3.00
CA HIS A 48 -15.38 1.50 2.00
C HIS A 48 -16.81 1.61 2.56
N ASP A 49 -17.09 0.87 3.64
CA ASP A 49 -18.45 0.84 4.21
C ASP A 49 -18.70 2.06 5.11
N ALA A 50 -19.67 2.88 4.77
CA ALA A 50 -20.13 4.01 5.60
C ALA A 50 -20.90 3.56 6.84
N SER A 51 -21.54 2.36 6.78
CA SER A 51 -22.00 1.57 7.91
C SER A 51 -21.54 0.14 7.71
N CYS A 52 -20.96 -0.46 8.73
CA CYS A 52 -20.55 -1.87 8.68
C CYS A 52 -21.75 -2.80 8.57
N ALA A 53 -21.56 -3.99 8.02
CA ALA A 53 -22.62 -5.02 7.91
C ALA A 53 -23.19 -5.45 9.27
N ASP A 54 -22.41 -5.30 10.35
CA ASP A 54 -22.83 -5.57 11.75
C ASP A 54 -23.50 -4.37 12.44
N GLY A 55 -23.74 -3.27 11.73
CA GLY A 55 -24.32 -2.03 12.25
C GLY A 55 -23.31 -1.08 12.91
N GLY A 56 -22.03 -1.39 12.86
CA GLY A 56 -20.97 -0.50 13.32
C GLY A 56 -20.84 0.76 12.45
N PRO A 57 -20.12 1.78 12.91
CA PRO A 57 -20.11 3.10 12.26
C PRO A 57 -19.44 3.13 10.88
N GLY A 58 -18.55 2.20 10.55
CA GLY A 58 -17.79 2.19 9.29
C GLY A 58 -17.00 3.46 8.99
N GLY A 59 -16.64 3.64 7.70
CA GLY A 59 -15.99 4.83 7.17
C GLY A 59 -14.76 5.28 7.95
N LEU A 60 -14.43 6.57 7.88
CA LEU A 60 -13.23 7.13 8.52
C LEU A 60 -13.15 6.91 10.04
N LYS A 61 -14.29 6.74 10.71
CA LYS A 61 -14.30 6.46 12.16
C LYS A 61 -13.75 5.08 12.46
N ALA A 62 -14.13 4.08 11.68
CA ALA A 62 -13.63 2.71 11.82
C ALA A 62 -12.17 2.60 11.37
N VAL A 63 -11.79 3.24 10.24
CA VAL A 63 -10.39 3.37 9.81
C VAL A 63 -9.51 3.93 10.93
N ASN A 64 -9.93 5.04 11.53
CA ASN A 64 -9.16 5.68 12.61
C ASN A 64 -9.01 4.76 13.84
N ALA A 65 -10.07 4.05 14.23
CA ALA A 65 -10.02 3.10 15.34
C ALA A 65 -9.06 1.93 15.02
N TRP A 66 -9.11 1.41 13.80
CA TRP A 66 -8.22 0.36 13.31
C TRP A 66 -6.75 0.82 13.29
N MET A 67 -6.49 2.01 12.73
CA MET A 67 -5.15 2.63 12.66
C MET A 67 -4.58 2.85 14.07
N LYS A 68 -5.35 3.41 15.00
CA LYS A 68 -4.94 3.58 16.41
C LYS A 68 -4.54 2.28 17.08
N ARG A 69 -5.11 1.16 16.67
CA ARG A 69 -4.79 -0.16 17.20
C ARG A 69 -3.52 -0.75 16.59
N TRP A 70 -3.34 -0.66 15.28
CA TRP A 70 -2.32 -1.41 14.55
C TRP A 70 -1.05 -0.61 14.26
N VAL A 71 -1.16 0.65 13.85
CA VAL A 71 0.02 1.48 13.52
C VAL A 71 1.01 1.55 14.69
N PRO A 72 0.61 1.85 15.94
CA PRO A 72 1.57 1.89 17.04
C PRO A 72 2.26 0.53 17.33
N ARG A 73 1.60 -0.59 17.01
CA ARG A 73 2.20 -1.92 17.16
C ARG A 73 3.29 -2.17 16.12
N ILE A 74 3.02 -1.79 14.87
CA ILE A 74 4.00 -1.88 13.77
C ILE A 74 5.20 -1.01 14.10
N LEU A 75 5.00 0.27 14.42
CA LEU A 75 6.06 1.23 14.70
C LEU A 75 6.94 0.85 15.92
N ARG A 76 6.39 0.11 16.88
CA ARG A 76 7.13 -0.39 18.05
C ARG A 76 7.86 -1.70 17.80
N SER A 77 7.59 -2.41 16.73
CA SER A 77 8.24 -3.69 16.44
C SER A 77 9.74 -3.52 16.20
N THR A 78 10.50 -4.53 16.56
CA THR A 78 11.97 -4.52 16.36
C THR A 78 12.33 -4.45 14.87
N ALA A 79 11.57 -5.14 14.02
CA ALA A 79 11.79 -5.10 12.57
C ALA A 79 11.62 -3.68 12.03
N TYR A 80 10.49 -3.02 12.32
CA TYR A 80 10.27 -1.66 11.86
C TYR A 80 11.35 -0.69 12.36
N ARG A 81 11.70 -0.74 13.65
CA ARG A 81 12.71 0.17 14.23
C ARG A 81 14.10 -0.04 13.67
N ARG A 82 14.41 -1.25 13.17
CA ARG A 82 15.71 -1.55 12.57
C ARG A 82 15.86 -0.91 11.19
N ASP A 83 14.91 -1.22 10.29
CA ASP A 83 15.00 -0.84 8.89
C ASP A 83 13.64 -0.79 8.17
N GLY A 84 12.54 -0.67 8.92
CA GLY A 84 11.19 -0.75 8.35
C GLY A 84 10.74 0.54 7.66
N VAL A 85 9.90 0.34 6.65
CA VAL A 85 9.09 1.38 6.01
C VAL A 85 7.62 0.98 6.12
N LEU A 86 6.77 1.87 6.62
CA LEU A 86 5.33 1.70 6.62
C LEU A 86 4.72 2.71 5.66
N VAL A 87 4.04 2.22 4.65
CA VAL A 87 3.24 3.03 3.72
C VAL A 87 1.76 2.82 4.04
N ILE A 88 1.01 3.90 4.17
CA ILE A 88 -0.44 3.91 4.37
C ILE A 88 -1.03 4.70 3.22
N THR A 89 -1.88 4.07 2.44
CA THR A 89 -2.52 4.67 1.26
C THR A 89 -3.89 4.05 1.02
N ALA A 90 -4.72 4.66 0.21
CA ALA A 90 -5.95 4.09 -0.32
C ALA A 90 -5.69 3.53 -1.73
N ASP A 91 -6.57 2.69 -2.23
CA ASP A 91 -6.53 2.16 -3.58
C ASP A 91 -7.18 3.13 -4.59
N GLU A 92 -8.19 3.90 -4.16
CA GLU A 92 -8.89 4.89 -4.99
C GLU A 92 -9.43 6.05 -4.15
N SER A 93 -9.96 7.08 -4.81
CA SER A 93 -10.63 8.22 -4.18
C SER A 93 -12.02 7.84 -3.63
N ASP A 94 -12.69 8.80 -2.99
CA ASP A 94 -14.05 8.62 -2.44
C ASP A 94 -15.12 8.55 -3.55
N GLY A 95 -14.93 7.61 -4.46
CA GLY A 95 -15.86 7.27 -5.56
C GLY A 95 -15.58 8.01 -6.87
N PRO A 96 -15.87 7.34 -7.98
CA PRO A 96 -15.52 7.79 -9.33
C PRO A 96 -16.29 9.03 -9.79
N GLN A 97 -17.43 9.34 -9.17
CA GLN A 97 -18.19 10.55 -9.49
C GLN A 97 -17.57 11.82 -8.90
N SER A 98 -16.79 11.69 -7.83
CA SER A 98 -16.10 12.82 -7.19
C SER A 98 -14.75 13.10 -7.85
N ASP A 99 -14.00 12.08 -8.18
CA ASP A 99 -12.70 12.20 -8.85
C ASP A 99 -12.37 10.89 -9.59
N ALA A 100 -12.19 10.96 -10.88
CA ALA A 100 -11.82 9.85 -11.75
C ALA A 100 -10.53 10.15 -12.55
N THR A 101 -9.68 11.02 -12.02
CA THR A 101 -8.42 11.41 -12.66
C THR A 101 -7.38 10.28 -12.60
N ALA A 102 -6.41 10.37 -13.49
CA ALA A 102 -5.21 9.52 -13.50
C ALA A 102 -3.97 10.39 -13.68
N CYS A 103 -2.80 9.86 -13.34
CA CYS A 103 -1.53 10.52 -13.61
C CYS A 103 -0.51 9.56 -14.21
N CYS A 104 0.66 10.13 -14.49
CA CYS A 104 1.91 9.38 -14.64
C CYS A 104 1.91 8.41 -15.83
N GLY A 105 1.16 8.71 -16.89
CA GLY A 105 1.06 7.88 -18.08
C GLY A 105 0.24 6.60 -17.90
N GLU A 106 -0.52 6.51 -16.80
CA GLU A 106 -1.45 5.41 -16.58
C GLU A 106 -2.52 5.35 -17.67
N GLY A 107 -2.80 4.17 -18.17
CA GLY A 107 -3.75 3.97 -19.26
C GLY A 107 -4.27 2.55 -19.35
N ALA A 108 -5.17 2.31 -20.29
CA ALA A 108 -5.74 1.00 -20.55
C ALA A 108 -4.66 -0.04 -20.90
N SER A 109 -4.85 -1.26 -20.45
CA SER A 109 -3.98 -2.41 -20.73
C SER A 109 -4.79 -3.68 -20.93
N ALA A 110 -4.13 -4.74 -21.39
CA ALA A 110 -4.78 -6.05 -21.51
C ALA A 110 -5.34 -6.57 -20.18
N ASN A 111 -4.71 -6.22 -19.06
CA ASN A 111 -5.14 -6.64 -17.72
C ASN A 111 -6.04 -5.60 -17.02
N SER A 112 -6.12 -4.41 -17.55
CA SER A 112 -6.98 -3.32 -17.07
C SER A 112 -7.47 -2.50 -18.28
N PRO A 113 -8.43 -3.02 -19.05
CA PRO A 113 -8.92 -2.35 -20.25
C PRO A 113 -9.69 -1.06 -19.93
N MET A 114 -10.20 -0.94 -18.71
CA MET A 114 -10.81 0.28 -18.18
C MET A 114 -10.15 0.60 -16.84
N PRO A 115 -9.13 1.47 -16.82
CA PRO A 115 -8.42 1.80 -15.58
C PRO A 115 -9.28 2.59 -14.59
N GLY A 116 -10.32 3.31 -15.06
CA GLY A 116 -11.33 3.95 -14.25
C GLY A 116 -12.74 3.56 -14.64
N ILE A 117 -13.71 3.64 -13.70
CA ILE A 117 -15.11 3.27 -13.96
C ILE A 117 -15.82 4.32 -14.85
N VAL A 118 -15.58 5.61 -14.60
CA VAL A 118 -16.20 6.72 -15.32
C VAL A 118 -15.19 7.68 -15.94
N GLY A 119 -13.89 7.47 -15.74
CA GLY A 119 -12.82 8.31 -16.22
C GLY A 119 -11.52 7.53 -16.40
N PRO A 120 -10.39 8.21 -16.60
CA PRO A 120 -9.12 7.56 -16.90
C PRO A 120 -8.48 6.83 -15.73
N GLY A 121 -8.93 7.05 -14.50
CA GLY A 121 -8.34 6.43 -13.30
C GLY A 121 -9.29 6.36 -12.12
N GLY A 122 -8.75 6.06 -10.95
CA GLY A 122 -9.44 5.96 -9.67
C GLY A 122 -9.36 7.22 -8.81
N GLY A 123 -8.90 8.35 -9.39
CA GLY A 123 -8.83 9.63 -8.69
C GLY A 123 -7.57 9.82 -7.85
N ARG A 124 -7.49 10.98 -7.21
CA ARG A 124 -6.35 11.39 -6.40
C ARG A 124 -6.45 10.85 -4.98
N ILE A 125 -5.41 10.16 -4.55
CA ILE A 125 -5.24 9.65 -3.19
C ILE A 125 -3.98 10.21 -2.55
N GLY A 126 -3.88 10.11 -1.22
CA GLY A 126 -2.67 10.40 -0.48
C GLY A 126 -1.90 9.14 -0.11
N ALA A 127 -0.59 9.31 0.12
CA ALA A 127 0.24 8.29 0.75
C ALA A 127 1.00 8.87 1.94
N LEU A 128 0.93 8.20 3.09
CA LEU A 128 1.75 8.52 4.25
C LEU A 128 2.89 7.50 4.35
N VAL A 129 4.13 8.00 4.28
CA VAL A 129 5.33 7.15 4.38
C VAL A 129 6.01 7.39 5.73
N LEU A 130 6.13 6.36 6.52
CA LEU A 130 6.75 6.40 7.85
C LEU A 130 7.98 5.50 7.87
N SER A 131 9.14 6.06 8.17
CA SER A 131 10.41 5.34 8.32
C SER A 131 11.46 6.24 8.97
N ARG A 132 12.51 5.63 9.54
CA ARG A 132 13.71 6.37 9.93
C ARG A 132 14.47 6.99 8.74
N TYR A 133 14.21 6.51 7.54
CA TYR A 133 14.80 6.96 6.29
C TYR A 133 14.00 8.06 5.59
N VAL A 134 12.86 8.47 6.13
CA VAL A 134 12.01 9.53 5.59
C VAL A 134 12.30 10.83 6.31
N LYS A 135 12.35 11.94 5.57
CA LYS A 135 12.45 13.29 6.16
C LYS A 135 11.15 13.60 6.91
N PRO A 136 11.19 13.92 8.21
CA PRO A 136 9.97 14.23 8.95
C PRO A 136 9.35 15.54 8.48
N ASN A 137 8.01 15.59 8.50
CA ASN A 137 7.23 16.80 8.16
C ASN A 137 7.51 17.36 6.77
N THR A 138 7.78 16.50 5.80
CA THR A 138 7.97 16.88 4.40
C THR A 138 6.79 16.45 3.54
N TRP A 139 6.63 17.14 2.42
CA TRP A 139 5.65 16.83 1.40
C TRP A 139 6.40 16.63 0.08
N SER A 140 6.03 15.60 -0.65
CA SER A 140 6.37 15.49 -2.06
C SER A 140 5.19 15.98 -2.90
N THR A 141 5.47 16.76 -3.92
CA THR A 141 4.52 17.17 -4.96
C THR A 141 4.73 16.40 -6.26
N THR A 142 5.71 15.52 -6.29
CA THR A 142 5.94 14.60 -7.41
C THR A 142 4.69 13.75 -7.61
N PRO A 143 4.13 13.69 -8.82
CA PRO A 143 2.98 12.85 -9.08
C PRO A 143 3.39 11.38 -9.08
N TYR A 144 2.85 10.64 -8.14
CA TYR A 144 3.02 9.19 -8.01
C TYR A 144 1.70 8.47 -8.23
N ASN A 145 1.76 7.21 -8.65
CA ASN A 145 0.63 6.30 -8.71
C ASN A 145 0.97 4.95 -8.07
N HIS A 146 0.07 3.98 -8.12
CA HIS A 146 0.32 2.65 -7.56
C HIS A 146 1.48 1.91 -8.22
N TYR A 147 1.76 2.17 -9.50
CA TYR A 147 2.93 1.60 -10.17
C TYR A 147 4.23 2.23 -9.70
N SER A 148 4.21 3.51 -9.32
CA SER A 148 5.32 4.19 -8.64
C SER A 148 5.63 3.52 -7.30
N LEU A 149 4.60 3.19 -6.50
CA LEU A 149 4.76 2.46 -5.24
C LEU A 149 5.29 1.05 -5.49
N LEU A 150 4.74 0.32 -6.46
CA LEU A 150 5.24 -1.01 -6.84
C LEU A 150 6.71 -0.94 -7.26
N GLY A 151 7.06 -0.01 -8.15
CA GLY A 151 8.44 0.20 -8.59
C GLY A 151 9.39 0.53 -7.45
N SER A 152 8.94 1.33 -6.47
CA SER A 152 9.72 1.66 -5.26
C SER A 152 9.97 0.42 -4.39
N ILE A 153 8.96 -0.44 -4.21
CA ILE A 153 9.11 -1.72 -3.49
C ILE A 153 10.10 -2.63 -4.23
N GLU A 154 9.99 -2.72 -5.55
CA GLU A 154 10.88 -3.54 -6.37
C GLU A 154 12.33 -3.04 -6.31
N GLU A 155 12.57 -1.73 -6.25
CA GLU A 155 13.90 -1.14 -6.06
C GLU A 155 14.48 -1.47 -4.68
N ILE A 156 13.68 -1.31 -3.60
CA ILE A 156 14.10 -1.66 -2.24
C ILE A 156 14.59 -3.11 -2.16
N PHE A 157 13.89 -4.03 -2.81
CA PHE A 157 14.23 -5.45 -2.81
C PHE A 157 15.14 -5.88 -3.96
N ARG A 158 15.62 -4.94 -4.79
CA ARG A 158 16.46 -5.20 -5.98
C ARG A 158 15.83 -6.22 -6.92
N LEU A 159 14.52 -6.11 -7.13
CA LEU A 159 13.74 -6.97 -8.01
C LEU A 159 13.64 -6.35 -9.42
N ARG A 160 13.36 -7.20 -10.40
CA ARG A 160 13.02 -6.72 -11.74
C ARG A 160 11.63 -6.08 -11.72
N LYS A 161 11.53 -4.86 -12.24
CA LYS A 161 10.24 -4.15 -12.34
C LYS A 161 9.24 -4.91 -13.21
N LEU A 162 7.99 -4.97 -12.78
CA LEU A 162 6.89 -5.68 -13.41
C LEU A 162 5.91 -4.70 -14.08
N GLY A 163 5.29 -5.15 -15.16
CA GLY A 163 4.19 -4.43 -15.82
C GLY A 163 4.50 -2.95 -16.03
N TYR A 164 3.58 -2.09 -15.61
CA TYR A 164 3.72 -0.63 -15.72
C TYR A 164 4.77 -0.02 -14.80
N ALA A 165 5.17 -0.69 -13.72
CA ALA A 165 6.26 -0.20 -12.86
C ALA A 165 7.61 -0.06 -13.60
N ARG A 166 7.77 -0.69 -14.78
CA ARG A 166 8.94 -0.55 -15.65
C ARG A 166 8.78 0.50 -16.76
N THR A 167 7.67 1.25 -16.78
CA THR A 167 7.45 2.28 -17.79
C THR A 167 8.54 3.34 -17.70
N ALA A 168 9.13 3.68 -18.86
CA ALA A 168 10.16 4.72 -18.92
C ALA A 168 9.59 6.07 -18.46
N GLY A 169 10.32 6.75 -17.57
CA GLY A 169 9.89 8.04 -17.02
C GLY A 169 8.86 7.95 -15.88
N LEU A 170 8.50 6.74 -15.42
CA LEU A 170 7.71 6.60 -14.21
C LEU A 170 8.60 6.86 -12.98
N ASP A 171 8.25 7.87 -12.20
CA ASP A 171 8.95 8.18 -10.95
C ASP A 171 8.66 7.16 -9.87
N THR A 172 9.69 6.76 -9.14
CA THR A 172 9.62 6.00 -7.90
C THR A 172 9.96 6.90 -6.71
N PHE A 173 9.66 6.48 -5.49
CA PHE A 173 9.93 7.27 -4.29
C PHE A 173 11.43 7.53 -4.14
N GLY A 174 11.84 8.76 -4.35
CA GLY A 174 13.21 9.20 -4.39
C GLY A 174 13.63 10.07 -3.19
N LEU A 175 14.58 10.98 -3.44
CA LEU A 175 15.10 11.90 -2.42
C LEU A 175 14.10 12.98 -1.95
N ASP A 176 12.97 13.13 -2.63
CA ASP A 176 11.84 13.94 -2.19
C ASP A 176 11.05 13.25 -1.05
N VAL A 177 11.14 11.93 -0.95
CA VAL A 177 10.55 11.09 0.11
C VAL A 177 11.59 10.66 1.13
N TYR A 178 12.71 10.11 0.67
CA TYR A 178 13.74 9.52 1.53
C TYR A 178 14.90 10.47 1.83
N ASN A 179 15.64 10.19 2.90
CA ASN A 179 16.93 10.81 3.20
C ASN A 179 18.01 10.28 2.24
N SER A 180 19.12 11.00 2.09
CA SER A 180 20.22 10.66 1.20
C SER A 180 20.92 9.31 1.50
N GLY A 181 20.70 8.71 2.65
CA GLY A 181 21.34 7.45 3.05
C GLY A 181 20.44 6.20 2.94
N TRP A 182 19.32 6.26 2.25
CA TRP A 182 18.40 5.13 2.23
C TRP A 182 18.83 4.00 1.26
N ASN A 183 19.73 4.28 0.33
CA ASN A 183 20.27 3.32 -0.67
C ASN A 183 21.64 2.74 -0.30
N GLU A 184 22.24 3.16 0.83
CA GLU A 184 23.49 2.65 1.36
C GLU A 184 23.22 1.45 2.29
#